data_062b4ebdcb8273df5ab78751e60c45e9
#
_entry.id   062b4ebdcb8273df5ab78751e60c45e9
#
_cell.length_a   1.000
_cell.length_b   1.000
_cell.length_c   1.000
_cell.angle_alpha   90.00
_cell.angle_beta   90.00
_cell.angle_gamma   90.00
#
_symmetry.space_group_name_H-M   'P 1'
#
loop_
_entity.id
_entity.type
_entity.pdbx_description
1 polymer ?
#
loop_
_entity_poly.entity_id
_entity_poly.type
_entity_poly.pdbx_seq_one_letter_code
_entity_poly.pdbx_strand_id
1 'polypeptide(L)'
;MIQQESRLKVADNTGAKEILCIRVLGGSSRRYAGIGDVIVATVKDAIPGGNIKRGEVVKAVVVRTVKERRRADGSYIKFDENAAVIIKNDNDPRGTRIFGPVGRELREKRFMKIVSLAPEVL
;
A
#
# COMPACT_ATOMS: atom_id res chain seq x y z
N MET A 1 -4.78 10.49 4.95
CA MET A 1 -3.84 9.56 5.62
C MET A 1 -4.58 8.31 6.03
N ILE A 2 -3.87 7.22 6.08
CA ILE A 2 -4.45 5.90 6.39
C ILE A 2 -4.37 5.66 7.88
N GLN A 3 -5.46 5.21 8.46
CA GLN A 3 -5.53 4.88 9.89
C GLN A 3 -6.25 3.56 10.06
N GLN A 4 -6.34 3.11 11.31
CA GLN A 4 -7.11 1.91 11.64
C GLN A 4 -8.53 2.04 11.09
N GLU A 5 -9.01 0.96 10.47
CA GLU A 5 -10.32 0.87 9.81
C GLU A 5 -10.44 1.60 8.47
N SER A 6 -9.37 2.22 7.97
CA SER A 6 -9.37 2.75 6.61
C SER A 6 -9.41 1.61 5.59
N ARG A 7 -10.18 1.79 4.52
CA ARG A 7 -10.22 0.83 3.42
C ARG A 7 -9.35 1.32 2.27
N LEU A 8 -8.63 0.39 1.66
CA LEU A 8 -7.73 0.70 0.55
C LEU A 8 -7.97 -0.30 -0.57
N LYS A 9 -7.80 0.17 -1.80
CA LYS A 9 -7.74 -0.72 -2.96
C LYS A 9 -6.37 -1.38 -2.99
N VAL A 10 -6.33 -2.58 -3.59
CA VAL A 10 -5.07 -3.31 -3.77
C VAL A 10 -4.59 -3.08 -5.19
N ALA A 11 -3.38 -2.57 -5.34
CA ALA A 11 -2.81 -2.15 -6.62
C ALA A 11 -1.89 -3.21 -7.24
N ASP A 12 -2.17 -4.48 -6.98
CA ASP A 12 -1.36 -5.58 -7.53
C ASP A 12 -2.23 -6.72 -8.02
N ASN A 13 -1.58 -7.73 -8.59
CA ASN A 13 -2.25 -8.89 -9.19
C ASN A 13 -2.32 -10.11 -8.27
N THR A 14 -2.29 -9.90 -6.95
CA THR A 14 -2.38 -11.01 -5.98
C THR A 14 -3.76 -11.65 -5.91
N GLY A 15 -4.78 -10.95 -6.41
CA GLY A 15 -6.16 -11.41 -6.31
C GLY A 15 -6.97 -10.67 -5.26
N ALA A 16 -6.35 -10.05 -4.30
CA ALA A 16 -7.05 -9.19 -3.34
C ALA A 16 -7.48 -7.90 -4.05
N LYS A 17 -8.69 -7.42 -3.77
CA LYS A 17 -9.23 -6.19 -4.35
C LYS A 17 -9.31 -5.06 -3.35
N GLU A 18 -9.69 -5.36 -2.12
CA GLU A 18 -9.85 -4.36 -1.07
C GLU A 18 -9.36 -4.92 0.25
N ILE A 19 -8.67 -4.07 1.01
CA ILE A 19 -8.19 -4.41 2.35
C ILE A 19 -8.64 -3.35 3.35
N LEU A 20 -8.77 -3.78 4.60
CA LEU A 20 -9.10 -2.92 5.74
C LEU A 20 -7.89 -2.82 6.65
N CYS A 21 -7.42 -1.61 6.90
CA CYS A 21 -6.28 -1.40 7.80
C CYS A 21 -6.66 -1.76 9.23
N ILE A 22 -5.92 -2.69 9.83
CA ILE A 22 -6.10 -3.09 11.22
C ILE A 22 -5.15 -2.27 12.11
N ARG A 23 -3.92 -2.08 11.65
CA ARG A 23 -2.87 -1.46 12.45
C ARG A 23 -1.82 -0.80 11.56
N VAL A 24 -1.30 0.33 12.02
CA VAL A 24 -0.16 1.00 11.38
C VAL A 24 1.11 0.59 12.12
N LEU A 25 2.08 0.05 11.38
CA LEU A 25 3.37 -0.35 11.95
C LEU A 25 4.33 0.83 12.04
N GLY A 26 5.29 0.76 12.93
CA GLY A 26 6.33 1.78 13.06
C GLY A 26 6.41 2.47 14.41
N GLY A 27 5.79 1.88 15.46
CA GLY A 27 5.88 2.39 16.82
C GLY A 27 4.56 2.33 17.56
N SER A 28 4.60 2.31 18.87
CA SER A 28 3.43 2.11 19.72
C SER A 28 2.42 3.25 19.67
N SER A 29 2.86 4.46 19.28
CA SER A 29 1.99 5.64 19.23
C SER A 29 1.61 6.02 17.80
N ARG A 30 1.95 5.22 16.82
CA ARG A 30 1.70 5.56 15.43
C ARG A 30 0.24 5.38 15.06
N ARG A 31 -0.41 6.45 14.62
CA ARG A 31 -1.85 6.46 14.27
C ARG A 31 -2.10 6.46 12.77
N TYR A 32 -1.22 7.07 11.98
CA TYR A 32 -1.47 7.33 10.57
C TYR A 32 -0.33 6.78 9.71
N ALA A 33 -0.71 6.24 8.57
CA ALA A 33 0.24 5.79 7.54
C ALA A 33 0.13 6.70 6.33
N GLY A 34 1.27 7.06 5.78
CA GLY A 34 1.37 7.73 4.49
C GLY A 34 2.01 6.82 3.46
N ILE A 35 2.32 7.37 2.29
CA ILE A 35 2.98 6.62 1.22
C ILE A 35 4.33 6.09 1.72
N GLY A 36 4.56 4.80 1.53
CA GLY A 36 5.78 4.13 1.97
C GLY A 36 5.72 3.53 3.36
N ASP A 37 4.64 3.72 4.08
CA ASP A 37 4.46 3.12 5.40
C ASP A 37 3.80 1.75 5.29
N VAL A 38 4.16 0.85 6.20
CA VAL A 38 3.64 -0.53 6.22
C VAL A 38 2.48 -0.61 7.21
N ILE A 39 1.42 -1.28 6.78
CA ILE A 39 0.24 -1.55 7.60
C ILE A 39 -0.03 -3.04 7.67
N VAL A 40 -0.73 -3.45 8.72
CA VAL A 40 -1.35 -4.78 8.80
C VAL A 40 -2.82 -4.60 8.43
N ALA A 41 -3.31 -5.45 7.54
CA ALA A 41 -4.67 -5.31 7.02
C ALA A 41 -5.33 -6.68 6.85
N THR A 42 -6.67 -6.68 6.85
CA THR A 42 -7.44 -7.87 6.51
C THR A 42 -8.05 -7.70 5.13
N VAL A 43 -8.07 -8.79 4.36
CA VAL A 43 -8.63 -8.79 3.00
C VAL A 43 -10.15 -8.83 3.10
N LYS A 44 -10.81 -7.81 2.56
CA LYS A 44 -12.27 -7.69 2.59
C LYS A 44 -12.93 -8.14 1.29
N ASP A 45 -12.21 -8.06 0.19
CA ASP A 45 -12.69 -8.50 -1.10
C ASP A 45 -11.54 -9.09 -1.90
N ALA A 46 -11.78 -10.23 -2.54
CA ALA A 46 -10.79 -10.94 -3.33
C ALA A 46 -11.47 -11.70 -4.44
N ILE A 47 -10.75 -11.93 -5.55
CA ILE A 47 -11.27 -12.74 -6.64
C ILE A 47 -11.27 -14.22 -6.25
N PRO A 48 -12.31 -14.99 -6.65
CA PRO A 48 -12.32 -16.43 -6.40
C PRO A 48 -11.13 -17.12 -7.08
N GLY A 49 -10.50 -18.05 -6.36
CA GLY A 49 -9.38 -18.81 -6.93
C GLY A 49 -8.03 -18.08 -6.96
N GLY A 50 -7.95 -16.86 -6.43
CA GLY A 50 -6.68 -16.15 -6.32
C GLY A 50 -5.79 -16.69 -5.20
N ASN A 51 -4.55 -16.23 -5.15
CA ASN A 51 -3.58 -16.64 -4.14
C ASN A 51 -3.92 -16.13 -2.75
N ILE A 52 -4.69 -15.05 -2.66
CA ILE A 52 -5.07 -14.42 -1.41
C ILE A 52 -6.58 -14.54 -1.26
N LYS A 53 -7.02 -14.98 -0.09
CA LYS A 53 -8.42 -15.22 0.20
C LYS A 53 -9.01 -14.13 1.10
N ARG A 54 -10.30 -13.93 0.97
CA ARG A 54 -11.06 -13.04 1.84
C ARG A 54 -10.88 -13.45 3.30
N GLY A 55 -10.65 -12.49 4.18
CA GLY A 55 -10.43 -12.72 5.60
C GLY A 55 -8.98 -12.96 5.99
N GLU A 56 -8.08 -13.13 5.03
CA GLU A 56 -6.66 -13.30 5.32
C GLU A 56 -6.06 -12.00 5.87
N VAL A 57 -5.17 -12.13 6.85
CA VAL A 57 -4.43 -10.99 7.41
C VAL A 57 -3.09 -10.88 6.69
N VAL A 58 -2.81 -9.69 6.15
CA VAL A 58 -1.62 -9.46 5.33
C VAL A 58 -0.90 -8.19 5.76
N LYS A 59 0.38 -8.08 5.39
CA LYS A 59 1.11 -6.82 5.43
C LYS A 59 1.00 -6.15 4.08
N ALA A 60 0.89 -4.82 4.10
CA ALA A 60 0.82 -4.04 2.88
C ALA A 60 1.57 -2.73 3.06
N VAL A 61 2.09 -2.20 1.97
CA VAL A 61 2.71 -0.87 1.95
C VAL A 61 1.79 0.08 1.20
N VAL A 62 1.56 1.26 1.76
CA VAL A 62 0.71 2.27 1.14
C VAL A 62 1.46 2.89 -0.04
N VAL A 63 0.86 2.85 -1.22
CA VAL A 63 1.50 3.37 -2.45
C VAL A 63 0.83 4.65 -2.97
N ARG A 64 -0.44 4.87 -2.63
CA ARG A 64 -1.20 6.06 -3.01
C ARG A 64 -2.10 6.50 -1.86
N THR A 65 -2.27 7.82 -1.70
CA THR A 65 -3.24 8.37 -0.76
C THR A 65 -4.06 9.49 -1.40
N VAL A 66 -5.32 9.60 -1.01
CA VAL A 66 -6.19 10.68 -1.45
C VAL A 66 -5.75 12.00 -0.81
N LYS A 67 -5.40 11.96 0.47
CA LYS A 67 -4.95 13.16 1.15
C LYS A 67 -3.57 13.57 0.64
N GLU A 68 -3.44 14.86 0.30
CA GLU A 68 -2.17 15.37 -0.19
C GLU A 68 -1.06 15.29 0.86
N ARG A 69 0.13 15.05 0.38
CA ARG A 69 1.34 14.99 1.20
C ARG A 69 2.32 16.04 0.71
N ARG A 70 2.82 16.84 1.64
CA ARG A 70 3.88 17.80 1.35
C ARG A 70 5.23 17.06 1.31
N ARG A 71 5.96 17.29 0.23
CA ARG A 71 7.31 16.76 0.06
C ARG A 71 8.36 17.73 0.58
N ALA A 72 9.57 17.22 0.79
CA ALA A 72 10.68 18.02 1.30
C ALA A 72 11.04 19.21 0.39
N ASP A 73 10.81 19.09 -0.92
CA ASP A 73 11.05 20.15 -1.90
C ASP A 73 9.93 21.20 -1.97
N GLY A 74 8.91 21.09 -1.13
CA GLY A 74 7.78 22.01 -1.09
C GLY A 74 6.64 21.65 -2.02
N SER A 75 6.79 20.62 -2.88
CA SER A 75 5.70 20.16 -3.73
C SER A 75 4.71 19.29 -2.96
N TYR A 76 3.53 19.08 -3.55
CA TYR A 76 2.48 18.24 -2.97
C TYR A 76 2.15 17.11 -3.93
N ILE A 77 1.82 15.95 -3.38
CA ILE A 77 1.35 14.81 -4.16
C ILE A 77 0.04 14.31 -3.56
N LYS A 78 -0.93 14.04 -4.42
CA LYS A 78 -2.17 13.36 -4.05
C LYS A 78 -2.64 12.51 -5.20
N PHE A 79 -3.42 11.49 -4.88
CA PHE A 79 -3.96 10.55 -5.87
C PHE A 79 -5.48 10.51 -5.74
N ASP A 80 -6.14 9.86 -6.70
CA ASP A 80 -7.60 9.76 -6.73
C ASP A 80 -8.14 8.75 -5.73
N GLU A 81 -7.29 7.85 -5.23
CA GLU A 81 -7.69 6.78 -4.34
C GLU A 81 -6.59 6.40 -3.37
N ASN A 82 -6.98 5.78 -2.26
CA ASN A 82 -6.03 5.14 -1.35
C ASN A 82 -5.75 3.73 -1.86
N ALA A 83 -4.48 3.38 -2.03
CA ALA A 83 -4.10 2.07 -2.53
C ALA A 83 -2.86 1.55 -1.83
N ALA A 84 -2.76 0.23 -1.77
CA ALA A 84 -1.66 -0.46 -1.14
C ALA A 84 -1.25 -1.66 -1.97
N VAL A 85 -0.02 -2.12 -1.78
CA VAL A 85 0.53 -3.32 -2.39
C VAL A 85 0.82 -4.32 -1.28
N ILE A 86 0.39 -5.56 -1.45
CA ILE A 86 0.60 -6.62 -0.46
C ILE A 86 2.04 -7.08 -0.53
N ILE A 87 2.70 -7.16 0.62
CA ILE A 87 4.12 -7.50 0.72
C ILE A 87 4.34 -8.72 1.59
N LYS A 88 5.51 -9.33 1.41
CA LYS A 88 6.01 -10.41 2.25
C LYS A 88 6.73 -9.82 3.46
N ASN A 89 7.19 -10.68 4.36
CA ASN A 89 7.93 -10.26 5.55
C ASN A 89 9.25 -9.55 5.23
N ASP A 90 9.82 -9.81 4.04
CA ASP A 90 11.07 -9.19 3.58
C ASP A 90 10.85 -7.90 2.78
N ASN A 91 9.63 -7.36 2.82
CA ASN A 91 9.22 -6.14 2.10
C ASN A 91 9.15 -6.28 0.58
N ASP A 92 9.28 -7.50 0.05
CA ASP A 92 9.08 -7.74 -1.37
C ASP A 92 7.59 -7.89 -1.69
N PRO A 93 7.11 -7.45 -2.87
CA PRO A 93 5.71 -7.61 -3.23
C PRO A 93 5.36 -9.10 -3.41
N ARG A 94 4.17 -9.47 -2.98
CA ARG A 94 3.66 -10.84 -3.18
C ARG A 94 3.23 -11.07 -4.62
N GLY A 95 2.77 -10.03 -5.28
CA GLY A 95 2.39 -10.09 -6.69
C GLY A 95 3.56 -9.84 -7.62
N THR A 96 3.31 -10.02 -8.91
CA THR A 96 4.32 -9.82 -9.96
C THR A 96 4.08 -8.55 -10.77
N ARG A 97 2.93 -7.90 -10.60
CA ARG A 97 2.56 -6.69 -11.33
C ARG A 97 1.97 -5.66 -10.38
N ILE A 98 2.22 -4.39 -10.68
CA ILE A 98 1.67 -3.25 -9.96
C ILE A 98 0.80 -2.46 -10.94
N PHE A 99 -0.38 -2.03 -10.50
CA PHE A 99 -1.32 -1.28 -11.31
C PHE A 99 -1.37 0.18 -10.89
N GLY A 100 -1.24 1.08 -11.86
CA GLY A 100 -1.31 2.50 -11.63
C GLY A 100 -0.04 3.10 -11.04
N PRO A 101 -0.04 4.44 -10.83
CA PRO A 101 1.14 5.13 -10.34
C PRO A 101 1.39 4.86 -8.85
N VAL A 102 2.64 5.01 -8.44
CA VAL A 102 3.03 4.94 -7.03
C VAL A 102 3.83 6.19 -6.67
N GLY A 103 3.84 6.55 -5.39
CA GLY A 103 4.63 7.67 -4.91
C GLY A 103 6.11 7.32 -4.86
N ARG A 104 6.97 8.28 -5.24
CA ARG A 104 8.42 8.07 -5.23
C ARG A 104 9.01 7.90 -3.82
N GLU A 105 8.22 8.17 -2.79
CA GLU A 105 8.61 7.93 -1.41
C GLU A 105 8.98 6.47 -1.13
N LEU A 106 8.45 5.54 -1.94
CA LEU A 106 8.79 4.12 -1.82
C LEU A 106 10.27 3.85 -2.08
N ARG A 107 10.90 4.65 -2.94
CA ARG A 107 12.34 4.53 -3.22
C ARG A 107 13.17 4.87 -1.98
N GLU A 108 12.78 5.92 -1.29
CA GLU A 108 13.47 6.35 -0.06
C GLU A 108 13.28 5.35 1.09
N LYS A 109 12.14 4.67 1.11
CA LYS A 109 11.82 3.66 2.12
C LYS A 109 12.28 2.25 1.76
N ARG A 110 13.07 2.11 0.69
CA ARG A 110 13.70 0.85 0.24
C ARG A 110 12.75 -0.20 -0.31
N PHE A 111 11.64 0.23 -0.92
CA PHE A 111 10.76 -0.68 -1.65
C PHE A 111 11.11 -0.69 -3.13
N MET A 112 12.37 -0.98 -3.45
CA MET A 112 12.89 -0.84 -4.80
C MET A 112 12.24 -1.80 -5.79
N LYS A 113 11.87 -2.99 -5.36
CA LYS A 113 11.22 -3.95 -6.24
C LYS A 113 9.83 -3.47 -6.65
N ILE A 114 9.10 -2.84 -5.74
CA ILE A 114 7.80 -2.24 -6.06
C ILE A 114 7.99 -1.09 -7.05
N VAL A 115 8.98 -0.24 -6.82
CA VAL A 115 9.29 0.87 -7.72
C VAL A 115 9.62 0.36 -9.13
N SER A 116 10.41 -0.72 -9.23
CA SER A 116 10.78 -1.29 -10.53
C SER A 116 9.60 -1.92 -11.28
N LEU A 117 8.60 -2.43 -10.56
CA LEU A 117 7.42 -3.03 -11.15
C LEU A 117 6.33 -2.03 -11.48
N ALA A 118 6.37 -0.84 -10.88
CA ALA A 118 5.33 0.17 -11.07
C ALA A 118 5.39 0.76 -12.48
N PRO A 119 4.25 0.96 -13.14
CA PRO A 119 4.21 1.56 -14.47
C PRO A 119 4.60 3.04 -14.48
N GLU A 120 4.41 3.72 -13.35
CA GLU A 120 4.73 5.14 -13.23
C GLU A 120 5.07 5.45 -11.78
N VAL A 121 6.11 6.25 -11.57
CA VAL A 121 6.54 6.69 -10.23
C VAL A 121 6.44 8.21 -10.17
N LEU A 122 5.56 8.71 -9.35
CA LEU A 122 5.30 10.12 -9.17
C LEU A 122 5.82 10.59 -7.82
#